data_b1839385abee132dfb64d8f9dfe4857f
#
_entry.id   b1839385abee132dfb64d8f9dfe4857f
#
_cell.length_a   1.000
_cell.length_b   1.000
_cell.length_c   1.000
_cell.angle_alpha   90.00
_cell.angle_beta   90.00
_cell.angle_gamma   90.00
#
_symmetry.space_group_name_H-M   'P 1'
#
loop_
_entity.id
_entity.type
_entity.pdbx_description
1 polymer ?
#
loop_
_entity_poly.entity_id
_entity_poly.type
_entity_poly.pdbx_seq_one_letter_code
_entity_poly.pdbx_strand_id
1 'polypeptide(L)'
;GNTIVDPCCGTGSFLEEVILNDPNDGAYNLCGFEILPTPYMLSNYRLSIVSRQHGAGAHTENIMLANTLCNGMFGEAVDESTIEGAEIARASTWAEMPLKLIVGNPPCSDSMRQNIDSEFSFINGLMDDFRPPRTVRRARQNIQKQINNPFMQFIRWSCEKLLRAQNNSVLSLVVPLSFLEAESYRYARKYLMEHFSNIWVVPIDADARTGIRSNSLFHTLQGRAVIILTRKFGEDPGFSEYQFVDFSKGSIAEKENYLNQDINQVIGQFRTYNIDASTLAFYPSKPFDEDKYNLFWPISDDNDHNAIFMNHCSGIKLAPTALFTH
;
A
#
# COMPACT_ATOMS: atom_id res chain seq x y z
N GLY A 1 -1.11 -6.99 25.40
CA GLY A 1 -0.34 -7.72 24.41
C GLY A 1 -0.19 -6.93 23.13
N ASN A 2 0.88 -7.17 22.42
CA ASN A 2 1.08 -6.54 21.11
C ASN A 2 0.42 -7.42 20.05
N THR A 3 -0.45 -6.87 19.21
CA THR A 3 -1.11 -7.60 18.13
C THR A 3 -0.51 -7.22 16.79
N ILE A 4 -0.17 -8.22 15.97
CA ILE A 4 0.29 -8.08 14.59
C ILE A 4 -0.81 -8.59 13.68
N VAL A 5 -1.22 -7.77 12.71
CA VAL A 5 -2.32 -8.09 11.79
C VAL A 5 -1.84 -8.09 10.34
N ASP A 6 -2.20 -9.15 9.62
CA ASP A 6 -2.21 -9.15 8.15
C ASP A 6 -3.65 -9.09 7.65
N PRO A 7 -4.10 -7.96 7.09
CA PRO A 7 -5.50 -7.78 6.70
C PRO A 7 -5.90 -8.52 5.41
N CYS A 8 -4.96 -9.20 4.75
CA CYS A 8 -5.16 -9.94 3.50
C CYS A 8 -4.14 -11.08 3.40
N CYS A 9 -4.11 -11.93 4.42
CA CYS A 9 -2.97 -12.80 4.72
C CYS A 9 -2.70 -13.90 3.68
N GLY A 10 -3.64 -14.19 2.77
CA GLY A 10 -3.45 -15.22 1.78
C GLY A 10 -3.09 -16.56 2.43
N THR A 11 -1.94 -17.10 2.07
CA THR A 11 -1.40 -18.35 2.65
C THR A 11 -0.57 -18.14 3.92
N GLY A 12 -0.58 -16.93 4.50
CA GLY A 12 0.05 -16.63 5.79
C GLY A 12 1.54 -16.31 5.76
N SER A 13 2.13 -16.01 4.59
CA SER A 13 3.59 -15.87 4.45
C SER A 13 4.19 -14.76 5.32
N PHE A 14 3.55 -13.59 5.44
CA PHE A 14 4.06 -12.53 6.33
C PHE A 14 4.01 -12.92 7.81
N LEU A 15 2.93 -13.57 8.23
CA LEU A 15 2.77 -14.01 9.61
C LEU A 15 3.75 -15.17 9.94
N GLU A 16 4.03 -16.04 8.99
CA GLU A 16 5.06 -17.08 9.12
C GLU A 16 6.45 -16.46 9.35
N GLU A 17 6.83 -15.46 8.56
CA GLU A 17 8.11 -14.76 8.73
C GLU A 17 8.21 -14.03 10.07
N VAL A 18 7.10 -13.55 10.62
CA VAL A 18 7.09 -12.99 11.98
C VAL A 18 7.42 -14.07 13.01
N ILE A 19 6.88 -15.29 12.90
CA ILE A 19 7.18 -16.39 13.80
C ILE A 19 8.66 -16.81 13.69
N LEU A 20 9.16 -16.94 12.46
CA LEU A 20 10.54 -17.40 12.19
C LEU A 20 11.60 -16.40 12.66
N ASN A 21 11.29 -15.11 12.68
CA ASN A 21 12.22 -14.04 12.99
C ASN A 21 11.89 -13.31 14.30
N ASP A 22 11.02 -13.86 15.15
CA ASP A 22 10.68 -13.23 16.43
C ASP A 22 11.84 -13.35 17.44
N PRO A 23 12.49 -12.24 17.80
CA PRO A 23 13.59 -12.26 18.77
C PRO A 23 13.12 -12.48 20.21
N ASN A 24 11.80 -12.48 20.47
CA ASN A 24 11.21 -12.48 21.81
C ASN A 24 10.35 -13.72 22.10
N ASP A 25 10.49 -14.78 21.32
CA ASP A 25 9.83 -16.09 21.53
C ASP A 25 8.33 -16.00 21.88
N GLY A 26 7.57 -15.24 21.09
CA GLY A 26 6.11 -15.29 21.20
C GLY A 26 5.44 -14.20 22.03
N ALA A 27 6.05 -13.03 22.12
CA ALA A 27 5.44 -11.88 22.79
C ALA A 27 4.25 -11.23 22.01
N TYR A 28 3.86 -11.80 20.85
CA TYR A 28 2.85 -11.19 19.97
C TYR A 28 1.66 -12.11 19.75
N ASN A 29 0.47 -11.51 19.63
CA ASN A 29 -0.71 -12.17 19.07
C ASN A 29 -0.68 -11.96 17.55
N LEU A 30 -0.73 -13.04 16.78
CA LEU A 30 -0.80 -12.99 15.32
C LEU A 30 -2.23 -13.14 14.86
N CYS A 31 -2.65 -12.26 13.95
CA CYS A 31 -4.00 -12.24 13.43
C CYS A 31 -3.96 -12.06 11.91
N GLY A 32 -4.70 -12.87 11.16
CA GLY A 32 -4.82 -12.76 9.72
C GLY A 32 -6.27 -12.81 9.26
N PHE A 33 -6.60 -12.01 8.25
CA PHE A 33 -7.91 -12.05 7.61
C PHE A 33 -7.75 -12.51 6.16
N GLU A 34 -8.57 -13.46 5.75
CA GLU A 34 -8.58 -13.98 4.39
C GLU A 34 -10.02 -14.21 3.94
N ILE A 35 -10.35 -13.76 2.72
CA ILE A 35 -11.70 -13.88 2.18
C ILE A 35 -11.95 -15.22 1.48
N LEU A 36 -10.88 -15.87 0.99
CA LEU A 36 -11.00 -17.12 0.23
C LEU A 36 -10.76 -18.33 1.12
N PRO A 37 -11.67 -19.34 1.10
CA PRO A 37 -11.55 -20.52 1.96
C PRO A 37 -10.25 -21.31 1.79
N THR A 38 -9.76 -21.48 0.57
CA THR A 38 -8.56 -22.30 0.30
C THR A 38 -7.28 -21.67 0.89
N PRO A 39 -6.93 -20.40 0.62
CA PRO A 39 -5.80 -19.76 1.30
C PRO A 39 -5.97 -19.70 2.82
N TYR A 40 -7.18 -19.44 3.32
CA TYR A 40 -7.50 -19.48 4.74
C TYR A 40 -7.14 -20.82 5.39
N MET A 41 -7.57 -21.93 4.80
CA MET A 41 -7.23 -23.26 5.32
C MET A 41 -5.73 -23.53 5.28
N LEU A 42 -5.07 -23.13 4.19
CA LEU A 42 -3.63 -23.33 4.03
C LEU A 42 -2.82 -22.49 5.03
N SER A 43 -3.21 -21.25 5.28
CA SER A 43 -2.55 -20.38 6.27
C SER A 43 -2.65 -20.94 7.68
N ASN A 44 -3.84 -21.40 8.10
CA ASN A 44 -4.02 -22.06 9.39
C ASN A 44 -3.11 -23.29 9.53
N TYR A 45 -3.04 -24.12 8.49
CA TYR A 45 -2.20 -25.32 8.50
C TYR A 45 -0.72 -24.97 8.58
N ARG A 46 -0.22 -24.07 7.73
CA ARG A 46 1.19 -23.62 7.71
C ARG A 46 1.62 -23.05 9.05
N LEU A 47 0.89 -22.06 9.55
CA LEU A 47 1.24 -21.39 10.78
C LEU A 47 1.23 -22.35 11.97
N SER A 48 0.27 -23.27 12.04
CA SER A 48 0.24 -24.31 13.10
C SER A 48 1.46 -25.25 13.08
N ILE A 49 2.05 -25.52 11.91
CA ILE A 49 3.28 -26.31 11.81
C ILE A 49 4.47 -25.49 12.29
N VAL A 50 4.63 -24.28 11.76
CA VAL A 50 5.77 -23.42 12.08
C VAL A 50 5.81 -23.09 13.57
N SER A 51 4.68 -22.72 14.17
CA SER A 51 4.58 -22.45 15.59
C SER A 51 5.00 -23.64 16.45
N ARG A 52 4.58 -24.85 16.09
CA ARG A 52 4.99 -26.07 16.81
C ARG A 52 6.50 -26.35 16.69
N GLN A 53 7.10 -26.08 15.54
CA GLN A 53 8.53 -26.30 15.30
C GLN A 53 9.43 -25.30 16.05
N HIS A 54 8.93 -24.07 16.25
CA HIS A 54 9.67 -23.00 16.92
C HIS A 54 9.38 -22.89 18.42
N GLY A 55 8.80 -23.93 19.04
CA GLY A 55 8.57 -23.98 20.49
C GLY A 55 7.49 -23.01 20.97
N ALA A 56 6.62 -22.62 20.08
CA ALA A 56 5.62 -21.58 20.31
C ALA A 56 4.51 -22.01 21.28
N GLY A 57 4.80 -21.99 22.56
CA GLY A 57 3.78 -21.91 23.58
C GLY A 57 3.16 -20.51 23.70
N ALA A 58 3.59 -19.56 22.89
CA ALA A 58 3.36 -18.15 23.14
C ALA A 58 2.64 -17.38 22.01
N HIS A 59 2.70 -17.84 20.75
CA HIS A 59 1.92 -17.19 19.69
C HIS A 59 0.48 -17.71 19.69
N THR A 60 -0.47 -16.81 19.89
CA THR A 60 -1.86 -17.11 19.60
C THR A 60 -2.12 -16.73 18.15
N GLU A 61 -2.23 -17.74 17.30
CA GLU A 61 -2.53 -17.54 15.90
C GLU A 61 -4.06 -17.51 15.71
N ASN A 62 -4.53 -16.45 15.08
CA ASN A 62 -5.93 -16.29 14.78
C ASN A 62 -6.10 -15.89 13.32
N ILE A 63 -6.24 -16.91 12.46
CA ILE A 63 -6.64 -16.68 11.09
C ILE A 63 -8.16 -16.81 11.00
N MET A 64 -8.81 -15.84 10.38
CA MET A 64 -10.26 -15.77 10.27
C MET A 64 -10.68 -15.63 8.82
N LEU A 65 -11.75 -16.36 8.47
CA LEU A 65 -12.36 -16.27 7.15
C LEU A 65 -13.28 -15.04 7.13
N ALA A 66 -12.74 -13.89 6.76
CA ALA A 66 -13.45 -12.63 6.83
C ALA A 66 -13.05 -11.66 5.71
N ASN A 67 -14.03 -10.88 5.24
CA ASN A 67 -13.76 -9.76 4.38
C ASN A 67 -13.37 -8.54 5.22
N THR A 68 -12.10 -8.16 5.20
CA THR A 68 -11.53 -7.05 5.96
C THR A 68 -12.23 -5.72 5.74
N LEU A 69 -12.77 -5.51 4.55
CA LEU A 69 -13.34 -4.21 4.14
C LEU A 69 -14.83 -4.08 4.42
N CYS A 70 -15.52 -5.15 4.88
CA CYS A 70 -16.95 -5.10 5.18
C CYS A 70 -17.26 -4.27 6.43
N ASN A 71 -18.48 -3.77 6.51
CA ASN A 71 -18.94 -2.93 7.62
C ASN A 71 -18.83 -3.63 8.99
N GLY A 72 -19.04 -4.95 9.05
CA GLY A 72 -18.87 -5.72 10.27
C GLY A 72 -17.48 -5.60 10.91
N MET A 73 -16.44 -5.40 10.11
CA MET A 73 -15.07 -5.16 10.59
C MET A 73 -14.89 -3.77 11.24
N PHE A 74 -15.90 -2.92 11.18
CA PHE A 74 -15.94 -1.60 11.82
C PHE A 74 -16.97 -1.53 12.96
N GLY A 75 -17.47 -2.69 13.39
CA GLY A 75 -18.39 -2.81 14.55
C GLY A 75 -19.88 -2.70 14.19
N GLU A 76 -20.26 -2.77 12.91
CA GLU A 76 -21.67 -2.95 12.56
C GLU A 76 -22.12 -4.38 12.95
N ALA A 77 -23.38 -4.48 13.35
CA ALA A 77 -23.95 -5.78 13.75
C ALA A 77 -23.96 -6.77 12.57
N VAL A 78 -23.51 -7.98 12.85
CA VAL A 78 -23.53 -9.11 11.91
C VAL A 78 -24.40 -10.23 12.47
N ASP A 79 -24.93 -11.07 11.59
CA ASP A 79 -25.71 -12.25 12.01
C ASP A 79 -24.76 -13.38 12.41
N GLU A 80 -24.40 -13.43 13.70
CA GLU A 80 -23.51 -14.43 14.27
C GLU A 80 -24.10 -15.86 14.24
N SER A 81 -25.34 -16.05 13.85
CA SER A 81 -25.91 -17.39 13.64
C SER A 81 -25.35 -18.05 12.36
N THR A 82 -24.77 -17.28 11.46
CA THR A 82 -24.06 -17.76 10.27
C THR A 82 -22.59 -17.96 10.55
N ILE A 83 -21.94 -18.90 9.85
CA ILE A 83 -20.49 -19.11 9.97
C ILE A 83 -19.72 -17.85 9.60
N GLU A 84 -20.12 -17.18 8.52
CA GLU A 84 -19.49 -15.94 8.04
C GLU A 84 -19.63 -14.81 9.07
N GLY A 85 -20.83 -14.58 9.59
CA GLY A 85 -21.07 -13.55 10.59
C GLY A 85 -20.31 -13.80 11.90
N ALA A 86 -20.22 -15.03 12.36
CA ALA A 86 -19.44 -15.42 13.54
C ALA A 86 -17.93 -15.16 13.32
N GLU A 87 -17.39 -15.48 12.14
CA GLU A 87 -15.99 -15.21 11.78
C GLU A 87 -15.71 -13.70 11.67
N ILE A 88 -16.62 -12.91 11.08
CA ILE A 88 -16.49 -11.45 11.01
C ILE A 88 -16.53 -10.83 12.43
N ALA A 89 -17.43 -11.25 13.29
CA ALA A 89 -17.50 -10.77 14.68
C ALA A 89 -16.19 -11.06 15.43
N ARG A 90 -15.65 -12.27 15.28
CA ARG A 90 -14.36 -12.64 15.86
C ARG A 90 -13.22 -11.78 15.29
N ALA A 91 -13.17 -11.59 13.96
CA ALA A 91 -12.18 -10.78 13.28
C ALA A 91 -12.23 -9.31 13.72
N SER A 92 -13.43 -8.74 13.85
CA SER A 92 -13.62 -7.37 14.34
C SER A 92 -13.06 -7.19 15.76
N THR A 93 -13.30 -8.15 16.66
CA THR A 93 -12.74 -8.13 18.02
C THR A 93 -11.20 -8.06 17.99
N TRP A 94 -10.56 -8.86 17.16
CA TRP A 94 -9.09 -8.83 17.00
C TRP A 94 -8.58 -7.54 16.38
N ALA A 95 -9.31 -6.97 15.43
CA ALA A 95 -8.96 -5.71 14.80
C ALA A 95 -9.09 -4.48 15.73
N GLU A 96 -9.82 -4.59 16.84
CA GLU A 96 -9.93 -3.53 17.86
C GLU A 96 -8.92 -3.69 19.01
N MET A 97 -8.13 -4.77 19.05
CA MET A 97 -7.06 -4.93 20.04
C MET A 97 -5.95 -3.92 19.85
N PRO A 98 -5.12 -3.64 20.87
CA PRO A 98 -3.96 -2.77 20.74
C PRO A 98 -3.01 -3.26 19.65
N LEU A 99 -3.10 -2.67 18.46
CA LEU A 99 -2.32 -3.05 17.29
C LEU A 99 -0.92 -2.46 17.37
N LYS A 100 0.09 -3.32 17.20
CA LYS A 100 1.50 -2.94 17.14
C LYS A 100 2.00 -2.78 15.71
N LEU A 101 1.60 -3.72 14.85
CA LEU A 101 2.00 -3.79 13.45
C LEU A 101 0.83 -4.25 12.58
N ILE A 102 0.64 -3.58 11.46
CA ILE A 102 -0.11 -4.10 10.33
C ILE A 102 0.90 -4.34 9.20
N VAL A 103 0.93 -5.57 8.67
CA VAL A 103 1.81 -5.97 7.57
C VAL A 103 1.00 -6.70 6.51
N GLY A 104 1.31 -6.52 5.22
CA GLY A 104 0.61 -7.27 4.18
C GLY A 104 0.92 -6.83 2.75
N ASN A 105 0.37 -7.60 1.81
CA ASN A 105 0.42 -7.31 0.37
C ASN A 105 -1.00 -7.21 -0.20
N PRO A 106 -1.66 -6.06 -0.07
CA PRO A 106 -3.03 -5.88 -0.52
C PRO A 106 -3.21 -6.17 -2.02
N PRO A 107 -4.37 -6.72 -2.43
CA PRO A 107 -4.66 -6.98 -3.82
C PRO A 107 -4.71 -5.67 -4.63
N CYS A 108 -3.99 -5.63 -5.76
CA CYS A 108 -3.83 -4.44 -6.60
C CYS A 108 -4.42 -4.62 -8.01
N SER A 109 -5.29 -5.59 -8.24
CA SER A 109 -5.82 -5.85 -9.58
C SER A 109 -6.98 -4.92 -9.94
N ASP A 110 -6.94 -4.35 -11.15
CA ASP A 110 -8.05 -3.57 -11.72
C ASP A 110 -9.30 -4.44 -12.01
N SER A 111 -9.17 -5.77 -11.97
CA SER A 111 -10.23 -6.73 -12.23
C SER A 111 -11.12 -7.04 -11.03
N MET A 112 -10.73 -6.65 -9.82
CA MET A 112 -11.61 -6.78 -8.67
C MET A 112 -12.78 -5.80 -8.80
N ARG A 113 -14.00 -6.31 -8.65
CA ARG A 113 -15.20 -5.47 -8.58
C ARG A 113 -15.01 -4.47 -7.44
N GLN A 114 -15.28 -3.21 -7.73
CA GLN A 114 -15.37 -2.20 -6.69
C GLN A 114 -16.47 -2.62 -5.72
N ASN A 115 -16.16 -2.64 -4.44
CA ASN A 115 -17.13 -2.90 -3.38
C ASN A 115 -18.06 -1.68 -3.30
N ILE A 116 -19.15 -1.70 -4.09
CA ILE A 116 -20.11 -0.57 -4.20
C ILE A 116 -21.33 -0.82 -3.30
N ASP A 117 -21.51 -2.06 -2.86
CA ASP A 117 -22.66 -2.50 -2.09
C ASP A 117 -22.74 -1.81 -0.71
N SER A 118 -23.92 -1.81 -0.12
CA SER A 118 -24.18 -1.24 1.20
C SER A 118 -23.29 -1.83 2.30
N GLU A 119 -22.83 -3.07 2.12
CA GLU A 119 -21.92 -3.79 3.00
C GLU A 119 -20.55 -3.11 3.15
N PHE A 120 -20.16 -2.25 2.22
CA PHE A 120 -18.89 -1.52 2.21
C PHE A 120 -19.05 -0.02 2.42
N SER A 121 -20.22 0.41 2.88
CA SER A 121 -20.55 1.84 2.99
C SER A 121 -19.58 2.57 3.91
N PHE A 122 -19.13 1.93 4.98
CA PHE A 122 -18.21 2.54 5.94
C PHE A 122 -16.84 2.83 5.31
N ILE A 123 -16.17 1.82 4.73
CA ILE A 123 -14.87 2.03 4.09
C ILE A 123 -14.99 3.02 2.92
N ASN A 124 -16.06 2.94 2.15
CA ASN A 124 -16.29 3.86 1.04
C ASN A 124 -16.45 5.31 1.51
N GLY A 125 -17.04 5.54 2.68
CA GLY A 125 -17.12 6.85 3.35
C GLY A 125 -15.73 7.38 3.73
N LEU A 126 -14.90 6.53 4.31
CA LEU A 126 -13.53 6.89 4.70
C LEU A 126 -12.63 7.24 3.51
N MET A 127 -12.91 6.71 2.31
CA MET A 127 -12.13 7.02 1.10
C MET A 127 -12.24 8.49 0.67
N ASP A 128 -13.17 9.27 1.23
CA ASP A 128 -13.23 10.71 0.98
C ASP A 128 -11.97 11.46 1.46
N ASP A 129 -11.29 10.94 2.48
CA ASP A 129 -10.03 11.50 3.00
C ASP A 129 -8.89 11.45 1.95
N PHE A 130 -8.95 10.50 1.03
CA PHE A 130 -7.97 10.31 -0.03
C PHE A 130 -8.32 11.06 -1.33
N ARG A 131 -9.35 11.90 -1.31
CA ARG A 131 -9.82 12.63 -2.49
C ARG A 131 -9.54 14.13 -2.39
N PRO A 132 -9.43 14.82 -3.54
CA PRO A 132 -9.40 16.27 -3.55
C PRO A 132 -10.62 16.89 -2.85
N PRO A 133 -10.54 18.12 -2.38
CA PRO A 133 -11.69 18.83 -1.81
C PRO A 133 -12.93 18.78 -2.72
N ARG A 134 -14.12 18.75 -2.15
CA ARG A 134 -15.39 18.65 -2.90
C ARG A 134 -15.61 19.80 -3.87
N THR A 135 -14.94 20.93 -3.66
CA THR A 135 -14.96 22.10 -4.55
C THR A 135 -14.36 21.82 -5.92
N VAL A 136 -13.46 20.81 -6.04
CA VAL A 136 -12.76 20.46 -7.29
C VAL A 136 -13.37 19.19 -7.91
N ARG A 137 -14.63 19.29 -8.36
CA ARG A 137 -15.43 18.14 -8.87
C ARG A 137 -14.72 17.34 -9.96
N ARG A 138 -14.13 18.03 -10.96
CA ARG A 138 -13.48 17.38 -12.11
C ARG A 138 -12.28 16.54 -11.67
N ALA A 139 -11.46 17.04 -10.75
CA ALA A 139 -10.32 16.29 -10.20
C ALA A 139 -10.79 15.02 -9.46
N ARG A 140 -11.86 15.11 -8.66
CA ARG A 140 -12.44 13.95 -7.96
C ARG A 140 -12.92 12.87 -8.92
N GLN A 141 -13.60 13.22 -10.01
CA GLN A 141 -14.07 12.27 -11.01
C GLN A 141 -12.92 11.57 -11.73
N ASN A 142 -11.87 12.31 -12.08
CA ASN A 142 -10.73 11.77 -12.80
C ASN A 142 -9.95 10.69 -12.03
N ILE A 143 -9.94 10.75 -10.70
CA ILE A 143 -9.18 9.83 -9.85
C ILE A 143 -10.04 8.76 -9.18
N GLN A 144 -11.35 8.77 -9.38
CA GLN A 144 -12.27 7.91 -8.66
C GLN A 144 -11.94 6.42 -8.82
N LYS A 145 -11.60 5.99 -10.04
CA LYS A 145 -11.23 4.59 -10.30
C LYS A 145 -9.97 4.18 -9.53
N GLN A 146 -8.96 5.03 -9.50
CA GLN A 146 -7.70 4.77 -8.81
C GLN A 146 -7.88 4.73 -7.28
N ILE A 147 -8.62 5.68 -6.73
CA ILE A 147 -8.87 5.77 -5.29
C ILE A 147 -9.73 4.61 -4.79
N ASN A 148 -10.68 4.13 -5.58
CA ASN A 148 -11.52 2.98 -5.22
C ASN A 148 -10.84 1.62 -5.48
N ASN A 149 -9.58 1.59 -5.88
CA ASN A 149 -8.85 0.33 -6.01
C ASN A 149 -8.72 -0.35 -4.63
N PRO A 150 -8.89 -1.67 -4.53
CA PRO A 150 -8.83 -2.39 -3.26
C PRO A 150 -7.60 -2.06 -2.40
N PHE A 151 -6.40 -2.00 -2.97
CA PHE A 151 -5.20 -1.68 -2.16
C PHE A 151 -5.32 -0.33 -1.43
N MET A 152 -5.98 0.65 -2.03
CA MET A 152 -6.23 1.95 -1.39
C MET A 152 -7.20 1.83 -0.22
N GLN A 153 -8.24 1.00 -0.35
CA GLN A 153 -9.17 0.69 0.73
C GLN A 153 -8.46 -0.03 1.89
N PHE A 154 -7.54 -0.97 1.60
CA PHE A 154 -6.72 -1.62 2.62
C PHE A 154 -5.77 -0.64 3.33
N ILE A 155 -5.13 0.29 2.59
CA ILE A 155 -4.34 1.37 3.22
C ILE A 155 -5.22 2.18 4.17
N ARG A 156 -6.40 2.61 3.72
CA ARG A 156 -7.30 3.44 4.54
C ARG A 156 -7.85 2.69 5.76
N TRP A 157 -8.21 1.41 5.58
CA TRP A 157 -8.61 0.53 6.68
C TRP A 157 -7.49 0.43 7.73
N SER A 158 -6.28 0.16 7.30
CA SER A 158 -5.12 0.04 8.19
C SER A 158 -4.85 1.33 8.95
N CYS A 159 -4.91 2.49 8.28
CA CYS A 159 -4.79 3.79 8.93
C CYS A 159 -5.88 3.96 10.01
N GLU A 160 -7.14 3.66 9.70
CA GLU A 160 -8.25 3.78 10.65
C GLU A 160 -8.00 2.95 11.91
N LYS A 161 -7.59 1.68 11.74
CA LYS A 161 -7.34 0.79 12.88
C LYS A 161 -6.16 1.23 13.74
N LEU A 162 -5.06 1.65 13.12
CA LEU A 162 -3.88 2.14 13.86
C LEU A 162 -4.13 3.48 14.56
N LEU A 163 -4.92 4.35 13.96
CA LEU A 163 -5.27 5.63 14.59
C LEU A 163 -6.18 5.45 15.81
N ARG A 164 -7.10 4.48 15.79
CA ARG A 164 -7.95 4.14 16.94
C ARG A 164 -7.19 3.45 18.06
N ALA A 165 -6.12 2.72 17.75
CA ALA A 165 -5.40 1.90 18.72
C ALA A 165 -4.68 2.69 19.84
N GLN A 166 -4.51 4.01 19.72
CA GLN A 166 -3.94 4.91 20.72
C GLN A 166 -2.59 4.42 21.32
N ASN A 167 -1.75 3.83 20.48
CA ASN A 167 -0.42 3.35 20.86
C ASN A 167 0.61 3.62 19.74
N ASN A 168 1.90 3.41 20.06
CA ASN A 168 2.94 3.39 19.04
C ASN A 168 2.75 2.20 18.13
N SER A 169 2.72 2.45 16.82
CA SER A 169 2.41 1.41 15.85
C SER A 169 3.14 1.58 14.53
N VAL A 170 3.16 0.52 13.75
CA VAL A 170 3.80 0.44 12.44
C VAL A 170 2.82 -0.09 11.42
N LEU A 171 2.83 0.50 10.22
CA LEU A 171 2.18 0.00 9.02
C LEU A 171 3.24 -0.35 7.99
N SER A 172 3.26 -1.58 7.50
CA SER A 172 4.17 -2.02 6.44
C SER A 172 3.39 -2.72 5.34
N LEU A 173 3.28 -2.10 4.17
CA LEU A 173 2.49 -2.65 3.06
C LEU A 173 3.28 -2.65 1.76
N VAL A 174 3.05 -3.69 0.97
CA VAL A 174 3.45 -3.72 -0.44
C VAL A 174 2.43 -2.94 -1.25
N VAL A 175 2.90 -1.96 -2.01
CA VAL A 175 2.05 -1.09 -2.84
C VAL A 175 2.54 -1.05 -4.28
N PRO A 176 1.69 -0.70 -5.26
CA PRO A 176 2.15 -0.42 -6.61
C PRO A 176 3.15 0.73 -6.62
N LEU A 177 4.19 0.65 -7.45
CA LEU A 177 5.20 1.70 -7.57
C LEU A 177 4.57 3.06 -7.91
N SER A 178 3.50 3.06 -8.71
CA SER A 178 2.75 4.27 -9.05
C SER A 178 2.13 5.00 -7.85
N PHE A 179 1.92 4.31 -6.71
CA PHE A 179 1.45 4.95 -5.49
C PHE A 179 2.42 6.03 -5.00
N LEU A 180 3.71 5.87 -5.25
CA LEU A 180 4.74 6.78 -4.75
C LEU A 180 4.74 8.15 -5.42
N GLU A 181 4.34 8.23 -6.70
CA GLU A 181 4.49 9.46 -7.48
C GLU A 181 3.23 9.93 -8.22
N ALA A 182 2.31 9.01 -8.59
CA ALA A 182 1.17 9.38 -9.41
C ALA A 182 0.28 10.43 -8.72
N GLU A 183 -0.16 11.42 -9.49
CA GLU A 183 -1.00 12.54 -9.01
C GLU A 183 -2.33 12.05 -8.44
N SER A 184 -2.88 10.94 -8.95
CA SER A 184 -4.12 10.34 -8.44
C SER A 184 -4.06 9.94 -6.97
N TYR A 185 -2.88 9.65 -6.44
CA TYR A 185 -2.68 9.25 -5.04
C TYR A 185 -2.15 10.37 -4.13
N ARG A 186 -2.03 11.59 -4.65
CA ARG A 186 -1.48 12.73 -3.92
C ARG A 186 -2.16 12.98 -2.57
N TYR A 187 -3.49 12.93 -2.53
CA TYR A 187 -4.24 13.18 -1.29
C TYR A 187 -4.14 12.04 -0.29
N ALA A 188 -3.98 10.81 -0.77
CA ALA A 188 -3.67 9.69 0.11
C ALA A 188 -2.29 9.85 0.74
N ARG A 189 -1.26 10.20 -0.04
CA ARG A 189 0.07 10.51 0.51
C ARG A 189 0.03 11.66 1.51
N LYS A 190 -0.74 12.71 1.21
CA LYS A 190 -0.98 13.82 2.14
C LYS A 190 -1.54 13.32 3.47
N TYR A 191 -2.58 12.48 3.42
CA TYR A 191 -3.19 11.90 4.61
C TYR A 191 -2.17 11.10 5.44
N LEU A 192 -1.32 10.29 4.80
CA LEU A 192 -0.27 9.54 5.50
C LEU A 192 0.72 10.47 6.21
N MET A 193 1.12 11.57 5.56
CA MET A 193 2.01 12.57 6.15
C MET A 193 1.41 13.28 7.37
N GLU A 194 0.11 13.47 7.38
CA GLU A 194 -0.60 14.14 8.47
C GLU A 194 -0.84 13.24 9.69
N HIS A 195 -0.68 11.91 9.55
CA HIS A 195 -1.05 10.97 10.60
C HIS A 195 0.08 10.04 11.08
N PHE A 196 1.21 9.99 10.37
CA PHE A 196 2.35 9.16 10.72
C PHE A 196 3.61 10.00 10.94
N SER A 197 4.45 9.57 11.91
CA SER A 197 5.64 10.33 12.33
C SER A 197 6.84 10.14 11.39
N ASN A 198 6.95 8.97 10.73
CA ASN A 198 8.02 8.70 9.76
C ASN A 198 7.50 7.85 8.62
N ILE A 199 8.11 8.04 7.44
CA ILE A 199 7.87 7.27 6.24
C ILE A 199 9.18 6.71 5.71
N TRP A 200 9.21 5.40 5.44
CA TRP A 200 10.29 4.69 4.81
C TRP A 200 9.76 4.05 3.53
N VAL A 201 10.51 4.18 2.44
CA VAL A 201 10.07 3.75 1.12
C VAL A 201 11.15 2.92 0.46
N VAL A 202 10.78 1.72 0.00
CA VAL A 202 11.67 0.77 -0.65
C VAL A 202 11.06 0.29 -1.95
N PRO A 203 11.31 0.92 -3.11
CA PRO A 203 11.02 0.33 -4.41
C PRO A 203 11.78 -0.99 -4.57
N ILE A 204 11.06 -2.08 -4.82
CA ILE A 204 11.63 -3.43 -4.96
C ILE A 204 11.61 -3.87 -6.42
N ASP A 205 10.50 -3.65 -7.13
CA ASP A 205 10.35 -4.04 -8.52
C ASP A 205 10.06 -2.82 -9.39
N ALA A 206 10.80 -2.72 -10.51
CA ALA A 206 10.52 -1.74 -11.56
C ALA A 206 9.27 -2.13 -12.36
N ASP A 207 8.62 -1.14 -12.96
CA ASP A 207 7.54 -1.40 -13.93
C ASP A 207 8.12 -2.11 -15.16
N ALA A 208 7.55 -3.25 -15.55
CA ALA A 208 8.00 -4.04 -16.69
C ALA A 208 7.87 -3.31 -18.04
N ARG A 209 7.10 -2.22 -18.11
CA ARG A 209 7.03 -1.33 -19.27
C ARG A 209 8.32 -0.55 -19.48
N THR A 210 9.14 -0.39 -18.46
CA THR A 210 10.44 0.29 -18.52
C THR A 210 11.62 -0.65 -18.85
N GLY A 211 11.38 -1.94 -19.12
CA GLY A 211 12.30 -2.74 -19.91
C GLY A 211 12.90 -4.00 -19.31
N ILE A 212 12.69 -4.38 -18.03
CA ILE A 212 13.34 -5.57 -17.47
C ILE A 212 12.34 -6.46 -16.73
N ARG A 213 11.68 -7.35 -17.49
CA ARG A 213 10.75 -8.36 -16.93
C ARG A 213 11.38 -9.41 -16.03
N SER A 214 12.65 -9.72 -16.23
CA SER A 214 13.32 -10.88 -15.61
C SER A 214 13.69 -10.69 -14.14
N ASN A 215 13.59 -9.47 -13.60
CA ASN A 215 14.11 -9.11 -12.29
C ASN A 215 13.03 -8.78 -11.26
N SER A 216 11.77 -9.20 -11.49
CA SER A 216 10.68 -8.97 -10.54
C SER A 216 10.59 -10.09 -9.51
N LEU A 217 10.68 -9.77 -8.22
CA LEU A 217 10.44 -10.69 -7.11
C LEU A 217 8.99 -11.16 -7.04
N PHE A 218 8.06 -10.29 -7.41
CA PHE A 218 6.62 -10.59 -7.36
C PHE A 218 6.07 -11.18 -8.67
N HIS A 219 6.90 -11.38 -9.68
CA HIS A 219 6.52 -11.89 -11.01
C HIS A 219 5.37 -11.11 -11.67
N THR A 220 5.24 -9.83 -11.36
CA THR A 220 4.19 -8.95 -11.88
C THR A 220 4.72 -8.00 -12.95
N LEU A 221 3.82 -7.52 -13.81
CA LEU A 221 4.15 -6.49 -14.82
C LEU A 221 4.25 -5.09 -14.20
N GLN A 222 3.59 -4.89 -13.07
CA GLN A 222 3.53 -3.62 -12.36
C GLN A 222 4.62 -3.57 -11.29
N GLY A 223 5.40 -2.52 -11.28
CA GLY A 223 6.41 -2.28 -10.25
C GLY A 223 5.81 -2.24 -8.84
N ARG A 224 6.60 -2.63 -7.87
CA ARG A 224 6.22 -2.74 -6.45
C ARG A 224 7.18 -1.99 -5.56
N ALA A 225 6.64 -1.43 -4.50
CA ALA A 225 7.41 -0.85 -3.41
C ALA A 225 6.85 -1.31 -2.07
N VAL A 226 7.70 -1.33 -1.05
CA VAL A 226 7.28 -1.44 0.35
C VAL A 226 7.26 -0.03 0.92
N ILE A 227 6.15 0.34 1.56
CA ILE A 227 6.07 1.52 2.42
C ILE A 227 6.02 1.08 3.87
N ILE A 228 6.83 1.71 4.73
CA ILE A 228 6.81 1.50 6.17
C ILE A 228 6.53 2.83 6.83
N LEU A 229 5.45 2.89 7.59
CA LEU A 229 4.98 4.09 8.27
C LEU A 229 5.01 3.83 9.78
N THR A 230 5.62 4.73 10.54
CA THR A 230 5.62 4.62 12.00
C THR A 230 4.78 5.74 12.60
N ARG A 231 4.04 5.41 13.64
CA ARG A 231 3.25 6.34 14.42
C ARG A 231 3.70 6.32 15.87
N LYS A 232 3.98 7.48 16.41
CA LYS A 232 4.20 7.69 17.83
C LYS A 232 2.95 8.31 18.44
N PHE A 233 2.38 7.64 19.41
CA PHE A 233 1.17 8.13 20.07
C PHE A 233 1.47 9.37 20.91
N GLY A 234 0.66 10.42 20.77
CA GLY A 234 0.81 11.67 21.50
C GLY A 234 1.82 12.65 20.89
N GLU A 235 2.51 12.28 19.80
CA GLU A 235 3.32 13.20 19.03
C GLU A 235 2.54 13.74 17.83
N ASP A 236 2.68 15.03 17.54
CA ASP A 236 2.10 15.63 16.33
C ASP A 236 2.94 15.19 15.11
N PRO A 237 2.35 14.49 14.14
CA PRO A 237 3.08 14.08 12.97
C PRO A 237 3.29 15.29 12.04
N GLY A 238 4.39 15.97 12.22
CA GLY A 238 4.79 17.09 11.37
C GLY A 238 6.09 16.74 10.67
N PHE A 239 6.07 16.05 9.52
CA PHE A 239 7.33 15.80 8.82
C PHE A 239 7.31 16.31 7.38
N SER A 240 8.48 16.70 6.93
CA SER A 240 8.75 17.17 5.58
C SER A 240 9.73 16.25 4.84
N GLU A 241 10.11 15.13 5.44
CA GLU A 241 11.16 14.24 4.97
C GLU A 241 10.69 12.79 4.97
N TYR A 242 11.29 11.97 4.12
CA TYR A 242 11.10 10.52 4.11
C TYR A 242 12.44 9.81 3.88
N GLN A 243 12.52 8.57 4.34
CA GLN A 243 13.67 7.71 4.14
C GLN A 243 13.46 6.86 2.90
N PHE A 244 14.45 6.77 2.03
CA PHE A 244 14.31 6.12 0.73
C PHE A 244 15.57 5.32 0.34
N VAL A 245 15.35 4.12 -0.18
CA VAL A 245 16.38 3.31 -0.84
C VAL A 245 15.75 2.56 -2.01
N ASP A 246 16.39 2.54 -3.18
CA ASP A 246 15.83 1.97 -4.41
C ASP A 246 16.56 0.69 -4.82
N PHE A 247 15.85 -0.45 -4.77
CA PHE A 247 16.31 -1.77 -5.24
C PHE A 247 15.58 -2.22 -6.50
N SER A 248 14.73 -1.39 -7.07
CA SER A 248 13.88 -1.78 -8.20
C SER A 248 14.66 -2.25 -9.44
N LYS A 249 15.89 -1.77 -9.61
CA LYS A 249 16.74 -2.06 -10.76
C LYS A 249 17.68 -3.25 -10.58
N GLY A 250 17.84 -3.75 -9.37
CA GLY A 250 18.71 -4.89 -9.08
C GLY A 250 18.22 -6.19 -9.70
N SER A 251 19.13 -7.14 -9.90
CA SER A 251 18.80 -8.54 -10.18
C SER A 251 18.08 -9.17 -9.00
N ILE A 252 17.40 -10.30 -9.21
CA ILE A 252 16.74 -11.03 -8.11
C ILE A 252 17.74 -11.36 -7.01
N ALA A 253 18.93 -11.86 -7.36
CA ALA A 253 19.95 -12.21 -6.38
C ALA A 253 20.47 -11.00 -5.57
N GLU A 254 20.60 -9.83 -6.18
CA GLU A 254 20.96 -8.60 -5.47
C GLU A 254 19.87 -8.16 -4.49
N LYS A 255 18.61 -8.25 -4.90
CA LYS A 255 17.44 -7.93 -4.05
C LYS A 255 17.33 -8.89 -2.87
N GLU A 256 17.47 -10.20 -3.11
CA GLU A 256 17.46 -11.22 -2.06
C GLU A 256 18.65 -11.03 -1.10
N ASN A 257 19.84 -10.78 -1.62
CA ASN A 257 21.00 -10.50 -0.78
C ASN A 257 20.80 -9.27 0.10
N TYR A 258 20.16 -8.21 -0.44
CA TYR A 258 19.85 -7.03 0.33
C TYR A 258 18.83 -7.32 1.44
N LEU A 259 17.75 -8.02 1.13
CA LEU A 259 16.70 -8.35 2.09
C LEU A 259 17.18 -9.28 3.21
N ASN A 260 18.21 -10.08 2.96
CA ASN A 260 18.82 -10.99 3.93
C ASN A 260 19.98 -10.37 4.75
N GLN A 261 20.30 -9.09 4.55
CA GLN A 261 21.31 -8.41 5.35
C GLN A 261 20.83 -8.15 6.79
N ASP A 262 21.80 -7.93 7.69
CA ASP A 262 21.48 -7.42 9.03
C ASP A 262 20.71 -6.11 8.95
N ILE A 263 19.71 -5.96 9.82
CA ILE A 263 18.80 -4.80 9.81
C ILE A 263 19.55 -3.46 9.91
N ASN A 264 20.64 -3.40 10.65
CA ASN A 264 21.41 -2.16 10.79
C ASN A 264 22.14 -1.80 9.48
N GLN A 265 22.57 -2.82 8.72
CA GLN A 265 23.15 -2.62 7.38
C GLN A 265 22.10 -2.12 6.39
N VAL A 266 20.90 -2.69 6.44
CA VAL A 266 19.75 -2.23 5.64
C VAL A 266 19.41 -0.78 5.98
N ILE A 267 19.25 -0.46 7.25
CA ILE A 267 18.93 0.90 7.71
C ILE A 267 20.00 1.91 7.28
N GLY A 268 21.28 1.54 7.34
CA GLY A 268 22.40 2.39 6.93
C GLY A 268 22.41 2.77 5.44
N GLN A 269 21.65 2.10 4.60
CA GLN A 269 21.55 2.40 3.16
C GLN A 269 20.48 3.43 2.82
N PHE A 270 19.55 3.69 3.73
CA PHE A 270 18.53 4.71 3.52
C PHE A 270 19.11 6.12 3.49
N ARG A 271 18.55 6.94 2.62
CA ARG A 271 18.85 8.37 2.53
C ARG A 271 17.60 9.17 2.81
N THR A 272 17.79 10.31 3.45
CA THR A 272 16.72 11.26 3.73
C THR A 272 16.48 12.15 2.52
N TYR A 273 15.22 12.30 2.14
CA TYR A 273 14.77 13.19 1.07
C TYR A 273 13.67 14.10 1.59
N ASN A 274 13.69 15.36 1.15
CA ASN A 274 12.61 16.30 1.40
C ASN A 274 11.40 15.96 0.52
N ILE A 275 10.21 16.17 1.06
CA ILE A 275 8.97 16.02 0.31
C ILE A 275 8.72 17.29 -0.49
N ASP A 276 8.56 17.14 -1.80
CA ASP A 276 8.15 18.23 -2.66
C ASP A 276 6.68 18.60 -2.39
N ALA A 277 6.45 19.80 -1.87
CA ALA A 277 5.12 20.30 -1.50
C ALA A 277 4.16 20.37 -2.71
N SER A 278 4.68 20.47 -3.94
CA SER A 278 3.85 20.54 -5.15
C SER A 278 3.27 19.20 -5.56
N THR A 279 4.02 18.11 -5.41
CA THR A 279 3.64 16.75 -5.83
C THR A 279 3.28 15.82 -4.68
N LEU A 280 3.84 16.07 -3.50
CA LEU A 280 3.80 15.17 -2.32
C LEU A 280 4.26 13.75 -2.68
N ALA A 281 5.20 13.62 -3.62
CA ALA A 281 5.73 12.34 -4.05
C ALA A 281 6.67 11.74 -3.00
N PHE A 282 6.61 10.40 -2.84
CA PHE A 282 7.53 9.59 -2.04
C PHE A 282 8.60 8.93 -2.90
N TYR A 283 8.85 9.48 -4.05
CA TYR A 283 9.90 9.08 -4.97
C TYR A 283 10.77 10.31 -5.27
N PRO A 284 12.10 10.22 -5.13
CA PRO A 284 12.96 11.36 -5.37
C PRO A 284 12.76 11.87 -6.81
N SER A 285 12.40 13.14 -6.92
CA SER A 285 12.37 13.78 -8.22
C SER A 285 13.77 13.72 -8.83
N LYS A 286 13.88 13.26 -10.05
CA LYS A 286 15.13 13.45 -10.80
C LYS A 286 15.36 14.95 -10.87
N PRO A 287 16.57 15.44 -10.57
CA PRO A 287 16.86 16.84 -10.81
C PRO A 287 16.52 17.14 -12.25
N PHE A 288 15.65 18.12 -12.45
CA PHE A 288 15.31 18.61 -13.78
C PHE A 288 16.58 19.25 -14.32
N ASP A 289 17.16 18.62 -15.35
CA ASP A 289 18.35 19.13 -16.03
C ASP A 289 17.87 20.19 -17.04
N GLU A 290 17.71 21.41 -16.55
CA GLU A 290 17.22 22.54 -17.32
C GLU A 290 18.13 22.83 -18.51
N ASP A 291 19.44 22.71 -18.34
CA ASP A 291 20.42 22.92 -19.42
C ASP A 291 20.22 21.88 -20.52
N LYS A 292 20.00 20.63 -20.15
CA LYS A 292 19.74 19.56 -21.10
C LYS A 292 18.35 19.69 -21.75
N TYR A 293 17.34 20.13 -20.99
CA TYR A 293 16.01 20.39 -21.54
C TYR A 293 16.03 21.52 -22.57
N ASN A 294 16.76 22.58 -22.31
CA ASN A 294 16.89 23.72 -23.20
C ASN A 294 17.67 23.40 -24.51
N LEU A 295 18.31 22.22 -24.58
CA LEU A 295 18.89 21.71 -25.83
C LEU A 295 17.86 21.07 -26.77
N PHE A 296 16.66 20.73 -26.27
CA PHE A 296 15.59 20.18 -27.11
C PHE A 296 14.80 21.31 -27.79
N TRP A 297 14.43 21.11 -29.01
CA TRP A 297 13.52 22.02 -29.70
C TRP A 297 12.13 21.94 -29.04
N PRO A 298 11.48 23.07 -28.77
CA PRO A 298 10.12 23.08 -28.29
C PRO A 298 9.19 22.38 -29.29
N ILE A 299 8.26 21.59 -28.80
CA ILE A 299 7.33 20.84 -29.66
C ILE A 299 6.42 21.83 -30.40
N SER A 300 5.94 22.85 -29.69
CA SER A 300 5.16 23.95 -30.28
C SER A 300 5.33 25.22 -29.46
N ASP A 301 5.53 26.32 -30.10
CA ASP A 301 5.50 27.64 -29.49
C ASP A 301 5.03 28.63 -30.55
N ASP A 302 4.00 29.41 -30.26
CA ASP A 302 3.44 30.42 -31.19
C ASP A 302 4.41 31.57 -31.44
N ASN A 303 5.43 31.76 -30.62
CA ASN A 303 6.40 32.83 -30.67
C ASN A 303 7.82 32.37 -31.06
N ASP A 304 8.06 31.06 -31.11
CA ASP A 304 9.40 30.53 -31.44
C ASP A 304 9.42 29.80 -32.78
N HIS A 305 10.08 30.44 -33.74
CA HIS A 305 10.25 29.90 -35.10
C HIS A 305 11.14 28.63 -35.17
N ASN A 306 11.74 28.22 -34.04
CA ASN A 306 12.53 26.99 -33.92
C ASN A 306 11.72 25.82 -33.37
N ALA A 307 10.42 25.99 -33.08
CA ALA A 307 9.57 24.91 -32.66
C ALA A 307 9.33 23.89 -33.78
N ILE A 308 9.18 22.60 -33.42
CA ILE A 308 8.92 21.51 -34.38
C ILE A 308 7.61 21.75 -35.13
N PHE A 309 6.62 22.32 -34.47
CA PHE A 309 5.34 22.72 -35.08
C PHE A 309 5.09 24.21 -34.87
N MET A 310 4.98 24.96 -36.00
CA MET A 310 4.74 26.39 -35.98
C MET A 310 3.30 26.77 -35.59
N ASN A 311 2.36 25.85 -35.72
CA ASN A 311 0.96 26.00 -35.30
C ASN A 311 0.53 24.77 -34.52
N HIS A 312 -0.05 24.96 -33.35
CA HIS A 312 -0.61 23.87 -32.60
C HIS A 312 -2.06 24.18 -32.17
N CYS A 313 -2.87 23.17 -32.14
CA CYS A 313 -4.16 23.20 -31.45
C CYS A 313 -4.18 22.07 -30.42
N SER A 314 -5.01 22.21 -29.41
CA SER A 314 -5.28 21.09 -28.48
C SER A 314 -5.71 19.90 -29.32
N GLY A 315 -4.84 18.89 -29.42
CA GLY A 315 -5.02 17.74 -30.30
C GLY A 315 -6.41 17.10 -30.12
N ILE A 316 -6.97 16.58 -31.19
CA ILE A 316 -8.19 15.81 -31.15
C ILE A 316 -7.92 14.61 -30.23
N LYS A 317 -8.57 14.55 -29.06
CA LYS A 317 -8.62 13.35 -28.25
C LYS A 317 -9.50 12.35 -29.00
N LEU A 318 -8.90 11.51 -29.83
CA LEU A 318 -9.57 10.34 -30.40
C LEU A 318 -9.83 9.40 -29.22
N ALA A 319 -11.07 9.27 -28.80
CA ALA A 319 -11.46 8.14 -27.93
C ALA A 319 -11.18 6.84 -28.70
N PRO A 320 -10.69 5.78 -28.06
CA PRO A 320 -10.38 4.51 -28.71
C PRO A 320 -11.51 3.94 -29.56
N THR A 321 -12.75 4.27 -29.23
CA THR A 321 -13.97 3.89 -29.96
C THR A 321 -14.14 4.60 -31.31
N ALA A 322 -13.45 5.70 -31.59
CA ALA A 322 -13.57 6.43 -32.86
C ALA A 322 -12.72 5.82 -34.00
N LEU A 323 -11.82 4.89 -33.68
CA LEU A 323 -10.93 4.25 -34.69
C LEU A 323 -11.50 2.96 -35.30
N PHE A 324 -12.65 2.47 -34.85
CA PHE A 324 -13.18 1.15 -35.26
C PHE A 324 -14.62 1.17 -35.77
N THR A 325 -15.15 2.33 -36.13
CA THR A 325 -16.45 2.45 -36.80
C THR A 325 -16.25 2.92 -38.24
N HIS A 326 -15.65 2.03 -39.06
CA HIS A 326 -15.89 1.96 -40.52
C HIS A 326 -15.56 0.57 -41.02
#